data_f334dedb76c61df76703305f1d2b9669
#
_entry.id   f334dedb76c61df76703305f1d2b9669
#
_cell.length_a   1.000
_cell.length_b   1.000
_cell.length_c   1.000
_cell.angle_alpha   90.00
_cell.angle_beta   90.00
_cell.angle_gamma   90.00
#
_symmetry.space_group_name_H-M   'P 1'
#
loop_
_entity.id
_entity.type
_entity.pdbx_description
1 polymer ?
#
loop_
_entity_poly.entity_id
_entity_poly.type
_entity_poly.pdbx_seq_one_letter_code
_entity_poly.pdbx_strand_id
1 'polypeptide(L)'
;LLYGGEELDLEGETIKILHTPGHSHGSICIMCEESKACFTGDTIFDIDLGRTDLNCGSQKEMEDSIRNVISKWDNSITIYPGHDVSATMKQVRKYNTEYLAIMQGTGDGN
;
A
#
# COMPACT_ATOMS: atom_id res chain seq x y z
N LEU A 1 -17.36 9.64 2.27
CA LEU A 1 -15.94 9.96 2.34
C LEU A 1 -15.25 9.02 3.31
N LEU A 2 -14.20 8.34 2.85
CA LEU A 2 -13.52 7.31 3.63
C LEU A 2 -12.20 7.85 4.13
N TYR A 3 -11.91 7.64 5.41
CA TYR A 3 -10.72 8.20 6.05
C TYR A 3 -9.71 7.14 6.49
N GLY A 4 -10.05 5.88 6.33
CA GLY A 4 -9.21 4.80 6.83
C GLY A 4 -9.75 4.26 8.14
N GLY A 5 -9.50 2.99 8.39
CA GLY A 5 -10.00 2.31 9.56
C GLY A 5 -11.42 1.79 9.45
N GLU A 6 -12.15 2.19 8.44
CA GLU A 6 -13.50 1.71 8.24
C GLU A 6 -13.49 0.24 7.85
N GLU A 7 -14.47 -0.49 8.31
CA GLU A 7 -14.61 -1.89 7.99
C GLU A 7 -16.05 -2.16 7.56
N LEU A 8 -16.19 -2.83 6.42
CA LEU A 8 -17.51 -3.16 5.86
C LEU A 8 -17.58 -4.66 5.66
N ASP A 9 -18.77 -5.21 5.86
CA ASP A 9 -19.02 -6.63 5.55
C ASP A 9 -20.00 -6.67 4.39
N LEU A 10 -19.57 -7.20 3.26
CA LEU A 10 -20.37 -7.23 2.06
C LEU A 10 -20.48 -8.67 1.58
N GLU A 11 -21.61 -9.30 1.89
CA GLU A 11 -21.91 -10.67 1.46
C GLU A 11 -20.81 -11.65 1.85
N GLY A 12 -20.33 -11.54 3.10
CA GLY A 12 -19.30 -12.44 3.59
C GLY A 12 -17.88 -12.00 3.32
N GLU A 13 -17.68 -10.91 2.59
CA GLU A 13 -16.37 -10.35 2.34
C GLU A 13 -16.13 -9.20 3.32
N THR A 14 -15.05 -9.28 4.11
CA THR A 14 -14.66 -8.21 5.00
C THR A 14 -13.80 -7.23 4.21
N ILE A 15 -14.26 -6.00 4.12
CA ILE A 15 -13.57 -4.94 3.36
C ILE A 15 -13.06 -3.92 4.36
N LYS A 16 -11.75 -3.70 4.37
CA LYS A 16 -11.12 -2.70 5.24
C LYS A 16 -10.56 -1.57 4.42
N ILE A 17 -10.83 -0.35 4.89
CA ILE A 17 -10.28 0.86 4.28
C ILE A 17 -9.06 1.24 5.09
N LEU A 18 -7.90 1.26 4.43
CA LEU A 18 -6.63 1.55 5.09
C LEU A 18 -6.11 2.88 4.60
N HIS A 19 -5.79 3.78 5.51
CA HIS A 19 -5.21 5.07 5.14
C HIS A 19 -3.72 4.88 4.86
N THR A 20 -3.30 5.19 3.65
CA THR A 20 -1.92 5.01 3.20
C THR A 20 -1.44 6.26 2.49
N PRO A 21 -1.25 7.36 3.24
CA PRO A 21 -0.84 8.61 2.61
C PRO A 21 0.59 8.54 2.11
N GLY A 22 0.91 9.40 1.18
CA GLY A 22 2.23 9.51 0.58
C GLY A 22 2.15 10.00 -0.83
N HIS A 23 1.48 9.28 -1.71
CA HIS A 23 1.18 9.78 -3.05
C HIS A 23 0.27 11.03 -2.93
N SER A 24 -0.70 10.95 -2.03
CA SER A 24 -1.46 12.12 -1.59
C SER A 24 -1.83 11.91 -0.13
N HIS A 25 -2.29 12.99 0.52
CA HIS A 25 -2.69 12.90 1.94
C HIS A 25 -3.93 12.03 2.13
N GLY A 26 -4.78 11.94 1.12
CA GLY A 26 -6.01 11.15 1.22
C GLY A 26 -5.93 9.77 0.62
N SER A 27 -4.74 9.30 0.25
CA SER A 27 -4.60 7.99 -0.38
C SER A 27 -5.05 6.88 0.56
N ILE A 28 -5.78 5.92 0.02
CA ILE A 28 -6.24 4.75 0.77
C ILE A 28 -5.98 3.49 -0.03
N CYS A 29 -5.94 2.37 0.69
CA CYS A 29 -5.97 1.04 0.09
C CYS A 29 -7.23 0.33 0.58
N ILE A 30 -7.79 -0.52 -0.26
CA ILE A 30 -9.02 -1.25 0.05
C ILE A 30 -8.67 -2.73 0.11
N MET A 31 -8.70 -3.29 1.33
CA MET A 31 -8.34 -4.69 1.56
C MET A 31 -9.58 -5.56 1.61
N CYS A 32 -9.62 -6.58 0.77
CA CYS A 32 -10.65 -7.60 0.76
C CYS A 32 -10.04 -8.86 1.37
N GLU A 33 -10.35 -9.13 2.63
CA GLU A 33 -9.59 -10.09 3.42
C GLU A 33 -9.76 -11.53 2.96
N GLU A 34 -11.00 -11.94 2.74
CA GLU A 34 -11.27 -13.33 2.35
C GLU A 34 -10.75 -13.63 0.95
N SER A 35 -10.79 -12.65 0.08
CA SER A 35 -10.28 -12.79 -1.28
C SER A 35 -8.76 -12.62 -1.37
N LYS A 36 -8.12 -12.18 -0.29
CA LYS A 36 -6.68 -11.89 -0.25
C LYS A 36 -6.28 -10.93 -1.37
N ALA A 37 -7.07 -9.88 -1.54
CA ALA A 37 -6.88 -8.89 -2.58
C ALA A 37 -6.87 -7.49 -1.96
N CYS A 38 -6.00 -6.63 -2.46
CA CYS A 38 -5.96 -5.25 -1.98
C CYS A 38 -5.83 -4.30 -3.16
N PHE A 39 -6.74 -3.35 -3.24
CA PHE A 39 -6.72 -2.34 -4.28
C PHE A 39 -5.92 -1.16 -3.75
N THR A 40 -4.78 -0.89 -4.37
CA THR A 40 -3.78 0.01 -3.80
C THR A 40 -3.72 1.37 -4.50
N GLY A 41 -4.54 1.59 -5.54
CA GLY A 41 -4.53 2.86 -6.26
C GLY A 41 -3.12 3.20 -6.73
N ASP A 42 -2.68 4.41 -6.41
CA ASP A 42 -1.35 4.87 -6.79
C ASP A 42 -0.35 4.83 -5.63
N THR A 43 -0.62 4.01 -4.61
CA THR A 43 0.27 3.90 -3.47
C THR A 43 1.45 2.97 -3.74
N ILE A 44 1.18 1.73 -4.15
CA ILE A 44 2.23 0.75 -4.38
C ILE A 44 1.91 -0.06 -5.62
N PHE A 45 2.94 -0.30 -6.41
CA PHE A 45 2.90 -1.08 -7.64
C PHE A 45 3.79 -2.31 -7.49
N ASP A 46 3.91 -3.10 -8.55
CA ASP A 46 4.70 -4.32 -8.50
C ASP A 46 6.19 -4.04 -8.30
N ILE A 47 6.73 -3.02 -8.94
CA ILE A 47 8.18 -2.75 -8.91
C ILE A 47 8.54 -1.38 -8.34
N ASP A 48 7.57 -0.50 -8.07
CA ASP A 48 7.85 0.82 -7.52
C ASP A 48 6.68 1.32 -6.67
N LEU A 49 6.82 2.52 -6.17
CA LEU A 49 5.81 3.18 -5.35
C LEU A 49 5.25 4.38 -6.09
N GLY A 50 4.09 4.86 -5.64
CA GLY A 50 3.53 6.09 -6.18
C GLY A 50 4.47 7.26 -5.93
N ARG A 51 4.53 8.18 -6.88
CA ARG A 51 5.39 9.34 -6.73
C ARG A 51 4.87 10.23 -5.60
N THR A 52 5.78 10.88 -4.92
CA THR A 52 5.47 11.70 -3.75
C THR A 52 5.90 13.16 -3.93
N ASP A 53 6.37 13.53 -5.11
CA ASP A 53 6.96 14.83 -5.38
C ASP A 53 5.97 15.85 -5.93
N LEU A 54 4.71 15.49 -6.07
CA LEU A 54 3.67 16.41 -6.49
C LEU A 54 2.99 17.04 -5.28
N ASN A 55 2.16 18.05 -5.54
CA ASN A 55 1.36 18.68 -4.49
C ASN A 55 0.59 17.60 -3.73
N CYS A 56 0.50 17.73 -2.43
CA CYS A 56 -0.14 16.76 -1.53
C CYS A 56 0.60 15.44 -1.40
N GLY A 57 1.77 15.31 -2.02
CA GLY A 57 2.62 14.13 -1.84
C GLY A 57 3.58 14.32 -0.68
N SER A 58 4.02 13.24 -0.08
CA SER A 58 4.97 13.27 1.03
C SER A 58 5.73 11.97 1.09
N GLN A 59 7.04 12.04 0.91
CA GLN A 59 7.89 10.85 1.01
C GLN A 59 7.86 10.28 2.42
N LYS A 60 7.83 11.14 3.43
CA LYS A 60 7.76 10.69 4.82
C LYS A 60 6.48 9.91 5.09
N GLU A 61 5.35 10.42 4.60
CA GLU A 61 4.08 9.71 4.77
C GLU A 61 4.10 8.38 4.02
N MET A 62 4.70 8.35 2.83
CA MET A 62 4.83 7.10 2.08
C MET A 62 5.64 6.08 2.87
N GLU A 63 6.76 6.50 3.44
CA GLU A 63 7.58 5.58 4.23
C GLU A 63 6.84 5.06 5.44
N ASP A 64 6.10 5.93 6.12
CA ASP A 64 5.29 5.51 7.26
C ASP A 64 4.19 4.53 6.84
N SER A 65 3.55 4.77 5.70
CA SER A 65 2.52 3.86 5.18
C SER A 65 3.11 2.49 4.85
N ILE A 66 4.30 2.46 4.26
CA ILE A 66 4.97 1.20 3.95
C ILE A 66 5.32 0.46 5.25
N ARG A 67 5.95 1.14 6.20
CA ARG A 67 6.44 0.48 7.42
C ARG A 67 5.32 0.05 8.35
N ASN A 68 4.27 0.86 8.47
CA ASN A 68 3.26 0.64 9.50
C ASN A 68 2.02 -0.07 9.00
N VAL A 69 1.77 -0.07 7.70
CA VAL A 69 0.55 -0.66 7.14
C VAL A 69 0.91 -1.78 6.17
N ILE A 70 1.57 -1.44 5.07
CA ILE A 70 1.77 -2.36 3.95
C ILE A 70 2.71 -3.51 4.33
N SER A 71 3.72 -3.23 5.14
CA SER A 71 4.67 -4.26 5.54
C SER A 71 4.03 -5.39 6.35
N LYS A 72 2.84 -5.18 6.88
CA LYS A 72 2.14 -6.17 7.68
C LYS A 72 1.28 -7.11 6.85
N TRP A 73 1.15 -6.85 5.56
CA TRP A 73 0.33 -7.69 4.69
C TRP A 73 1.02 -9.01 4.41
N ASP A 74 0.23 -10.09 4.37
CA ASP A 74 0.74 -11.42 4.10
C ASP A 74 1.24 -11.54 2.66
N ASN A 75 2.20 -12.43 2.44
CA ASN A 75 2.76 -12.68 1.10
C ASN A 75 1.70 -13.11 0.08
N SER A 76 0.61 -13.71 0.55
CA SER A 76 -0.46 -14.19 -0.34
C SER A 76 -1.40 -13.10 -0.81
N ILE A 77 -1.31 -11.89 -0.25
CA ILE A 77 -2.15 -10.79 -0.68
C ILE A 77 -1.72 -10.36 -2.08
N THR A 78 -2.68 -10.27 -3.00
CA THR A 78 -2.44 -9.74 -4.34
C THR A 78 -2.82 -8.27 -4.35
N ILE A 79 -1.90 -7.41 -4.76
CA ILE A 79 -2.21 -5.99 -4.91
C ILE A 79 -2.70 -5.72 -6.33
N TYR A 80 -3.68 -4.85 -6.43
CA TYR A 80 -4.25 -4.40 -7.70
C TYR A 80 -4.11 -2.88 -7.76
N PRO A 81 -3.02 -2.38 -8.37
CA PRO A 81 -2.80 -0.94 -8.48
C PRO A 81 -3.82 -0.29 -9.41
N GLY A 82 -3.89 1.03 -9.36
CA GLY A 82 -4.78 1.79 -10.22
C GLY A 82 -4.43 1.64 -11.70
N HIS A 83 -3.17 1.42 -11.99
CA HIS A 83 -2.69 1.09 -13.33
C HIS A 83 -1.49 0.15 -13.16
N ASP A 84 -0.94 -0.33 -14.25
CA ASP A 84 0.09 -1.38 -14.25
C ASP A 84 -0.50 -2.73 -13.85
N VAL A 85 0.35 -3.71 -13.61
CA VAL A 85 -0.06 -5.09 -13.42
C VAL A 85 -0.25 -5.39 -11.93
N SER A 86 -1.07 -6.39 -11.64
CA SER A 86 -1.20 -6.89 -10.28
C SER A 86 0.03 -7.73 -9.91
N ALA A 87 0.26 -7.88 -8.61
CA ALA A 87 1.38 -8.66 -8.10
C ALA A 87 1.04 -9.12 -6.68
N THR A 88 1.64 -10.22 -6.24
CA THR A 88 1.50 -10.63 -4.85
C THR A 88 2.49 -9.85 -3.99
N MET A 89 2.21 -9.76 -2.69
CA MET A 89 3.16 -9.15 -1.78
C MET A 89 4.49 -9.89 -1.77
N LYS A 90 4.47 -11.21 -2.02
CA LYS A 90 5.70 -11.97 -2.17
C LYS A 90 6.56 -11.41 -3.30
N GLN A 91 5.93 -11.11 -4.44
CA GLN A 91 6.64 -10.51 -5.58
C GLN A 91 7.12 -9.10 -5.29
N VAL A 92 6.27 -8.30 -4.63
CA VAL A 92 6.66 -6.95 -4.22
C VAL A 92 7.92 -7.01 -3.35
N ARG A 93 7.95 -7.90 -2.37
CA ARG A 93 9.10 -8.02 -1.47
C ARG A 93 10.35 -8.52 -2.16
N LYS A 94 10.21 -9.10 -3.34
CA LYS A 94 11.36 -9.59 -4.09
C LYS A 94 11.86 -8.58 -5.11
N TYR A 95 10.95 -7.88 -5.76
CA TYR A 95 11.30 -7.08 -6.94
C TYR A 95 11.10 -5.57 -6.80
N ASN A 96 10.33 -5.11 -5.82
CA ASN A 96 10.06 -3.69 -5.68
C ASN A 96 11.20 -3.02 -4.92
N THR A 97 12.11 -2.40 -5.66
CA THR A 97 13.32 -1.84 -5.07
C THR A 97 13.04 -0.67 -4.14
N GLU A 98 12.01 0.11 -4.42
CA GLU A 98 11.66 1.25 -3.56
C GLU A 98 11.06 0.77 -2.24
N TYR A 99 10.22 -0.26 -2.29
CA TYR A 99 9.70 -0.89 -1.08
C TYR A 99 10.84 -1.45 -0.23
N LEU A 100 11.75 -2.17 -0.88
CA LEU A 100 12.86 -2.78 -0.17
C LEU A 100 13.78 -1.75 0.47
N ALA A 101 14.02 -0.64 -0.21
CA ALA A 101 14.85 0.43 0.34
C ALA A 101 14.25 0.99 1.62
N ILE A 102 12.95 1.21 1.64
CA ILE A 102 12.28 1.71 2.84
C ILE A 102 12.35 0.68 3.96
N MET A 103 12.11 -0.59 3.64
CA MET A 103 12.08 -1.63 4.66
C MET A 103 13.45 -1.94 5.23
N GLN A 104 14.52 -1.63 4.51
CA GLN A 104 15.87 -1.85 5.03
C GLN A 104 16.22 -0.84 6.13
N GLY A 105 15.30 0.03 6.46
CA GLY A 105 15.46 0.89 7.59
C GLY A 105 16.46 1.98 7.40
N THR A 106 16.72 2.29 6.19
CA THR A 106 17.68 3.29 5.86
C THR A 106 17.19 4.64 6.27
N GLY A 107 16.31 4.61 6.85
CA GLY A 107 15.86 5.87 7.30
C GLY A 107 16.82 6.61 8.10
N ASP A 108 17.07 5.96 7.86
CA ASP A 108 17.46 6.40 8.44
C ASP A 108 18.21 6.86 8.54
N GLY A 109 18.12 6.66 8.35
CA GLY A 109 18.64 6.98 8.51
C GLY A 109 19.29 7.01 8.73
N ASN A 110 19.42 6.70 8.61
CA ASN A 110 19.85 6.82 8.91
C ASN A 110 20.13 7.11 8.90
#